data_8f2a3493a78b00f4bb1150152c5be99d
#
_entry.id   8f2a3493a78b00f4bb1150152c5be99d
#
_cell.length_a   1.000
_cell.length_b   1.000
_cell.length_c   1.000
_cell.angle_alpha   90.00
_cell.angle_beta   90.00
_cell.angle_gamma   90.00
#
_symmetry.space_group_name_H-M   'P 1'
#
loop_
_entity.id
_entity.type
_entity.pdbx_description
1 polymer ?
#
loop_
_entity_poly.entity_id
_entity_poly.type
_entity_poly.pdbx_seq_one_letter_code
_entity_poly.pdbx_strand_id
1 'polypeptide(L)'
;MVNVYYQKNIAATPKELRDTLLDHQNLSDFFNASFKVLKAENDNEISGGKGCVREVTILSVRFKEEIIHADTNGIEYRVVDDFPVKAHRGVIAFTQQENSTNVSYRITCRAPWYIPNWLLTRLLQ
;
A
#
# COMPACT_ATOMS: atom_id res chain seq x y z
N MET A 1 7.36 -14.61 -10.79
CA MET A 1 6.83 -13.74 -9.73
C MET A 1 7.66 -12.48 -9.68
N VAL A 2 7.00 -11.34 -9.62
CA VAL A 2 7.68 -10.05 -9.49
C VAL A 2 7.83 -9.73 -8.01
N ASN A 3 9.02 -9.30 -7.61
CA ASN A 3 9.33 -8.92 -6.23
C ASN A 3 10.08 -7.60 -6.27
N VAL A 4 9.46 -6.54 -5.70
CA VAL A 4 10.05 -5.20 -5.62
C VAL A 4 10.30 -4.87 -4.16
N TYR A 5 11.48 -4.37 -3.86
CA TYR A 5 11.85 -3.98 -2.50
C TYR A 5 12.37 -2.55 -2.50
N TYR A 6 11.89 -1.77 -1.53
CA TYR A 6 12.27 -0.37 -1.37
C TYR A 6 12.54 -0.09 0.10
N GLN A 7 13.52 0.76 0.39
CA GLN A 7 13.85 1.10 1.76
C GLN A 7 14.29 2.56 1.84
N LYS A 8 13.82 3.27 2.87
CA LYS A 8 14.16 4.68 3.08
C LYS A 8 14.01 5.06 4.54
N ASN A 9 14.90 5.93 5.02
CA ASN A 9 14.76 6.58 6.32
C ASN A 9 13.93 7.85 6.17
N ILE A 10 12.93 8.01 7.02
CA ILE A 10 12.01 9.15 6.98
C ILE A 10 11.98 9.80 8.36
N ALA A 11 12.08 11.13 8.41
CA ALA A 11 12.07 11.91 9.65
C ALA A 11 10.64 12.05 10.18
N ALA A 12 10.06 10.93 10.60
CA ALA A 12 8.72 10.85 11.17
C ALA A 12 8.65 9.65 12.10
N THR A 13 7.68 9.64 13.01
CA THR A 13 7.45 8.49 13.88
C THR A 13 6.69 7.39 13.15
N PRO A 14 6.78 6.12 13.60
CA PRO A 14 5.97 5.06 13.03
C PRO A 14 4.48 5.35 13.05
N LYS A 15 3.99 5.99 14.12
CA LYS A 15 2.58 6.37 14.24
C LYS A 15 2.19 7.40 13.19
N GLU A 16 3.00 8.43 12.99
CA GLU A 16 2.75 9.45 11.98
C GLU A 16 2.72 8.86 10.57
N LEU A 17 3.65 7.97 10.27
CA LEU A 17 3.71 7.29 8.97
C LEU A 17 2.50 6.39 8.77
N ARG A 18 2.13 5.61 9.79
CA ARG A 18 0.95 4.76 9.73
C ARG A 18 -0.31 5.59 9.46
N ASP A 19 -0.52 6.65 10.23
CA ASP A 19 -1.73 7.47 10.11
C ASP A 19 -1.79 8.16 8.75
N THR A 20 -0.66 8.62 8.22
CA THR A 20 -0.59 9.22 6.88
C THR A 20 -0.92 8.19 5.80
N LEU A 21 -0.36 7.01 5.89
CA LEU A 21 -0.57 5.96 4.86
C LEU A 21 -1.96 5.34 4.92
N LEU A 22 -2.63 5.40 6.08
CA LEU A 22 -4.01 4.92 6.21
C LEU A 22 -5.06 5.99 5.90
N ASP A 23 -4.66 7.22 5.69
CA ASP A 23 -5.55 8.29 5.23
C ASP A 23 -5.73 8.18 3.71
N HIS A 24 -6.51 7.18 3.30
CA HIS A 24 -6.59 6.73 1.91
C HIS A 24 -7.04 7.83 0.95
N GLN A 25 -7.96 8.69 1.37
CA GLN A 25 -8.48 9.73 0.49
C GLN A 25 -7.45 10.80 0.16
N ASN A 26 -6.48 11.04 1.06
CA ASN A 26 -5.43 12.03 0.87
C ASN A 26 -4.15 11.46 0.28
N LEU A 27 -4.08 10.13 0.04
CA LEU A 27 -2.90 9.51 -0.57
C LEU A 27 -2.63 10.02 -1.98
N SER A 28 -3.65 10.49 -2.69
CA SER A 28 -3.47 11.06 -4.03
C SER A 28 -2.56 12.28 -4.05
N ASP A 29 -2.37 12.96 -2.91
CA ASP A 29 -1.44 14.08 -2.79
C ASP A 29 0.03 13.63 -2.83
N PHE A 30 0.30 12.35 -2.50
CA PHE A 30 1.64 11.79 -2.44
C PHE A 30 1.95 10.83 -3.58
N PHE A 31 0.93 10.23 -4.17
CA PHE A 31 1.07 9.24 -5.22
C PHE A 31 0.32 9.68 -6.47
N ASN A 32 0.85 9.31 -7.63
CA ASN A 32 0.19 9.62 -8.92
C ASN A 32 -0.96 8.65 -9.18
N ALA A 33 -1.91 8.61 -8.25
CA ALA A 33 -3.05 7.70 -8.26
C ALA A 33 -4.22 8.33 -7.51
N SER A 34 -5.42 7.85 -7.77
CA SER A 34 -6.64 8.21 -7.02
C SER A 34 -7.04 7.07 -6.11
N PHE A 35 -7.49 7.42 -4.91
CA PHE A 35 -7.90 6.45 -3.90
C PHE A 35 -9.31 6.77 -3.43
N LYS A 36 -10.16 5.74 -3.36
CA LYS A 36 -11.53 5.87 -2.86
C LYS A 36 -11.82 4.74 -1.89
N VAL A 37 -12.26 5.08 -0.68
CA VAL A 37 -12.65 4.08 0.30
C VAL A 37 -14.02 3.50 -0.09
N LEU A 38 -14.07 2.20 -0.27
CA LEU A 38 -15.31 1.47 -0.61
C LEU A 38 -15.95 0.83 0.62
N LYS A 39 -15.12 0.40 1.58
CA LYS A 39 -15.56 -0.22 2.82
C LYS A 39 -14.65 0.26 3.94
N ALA A 40 -15.26 0.70 5.05
CA ALA A 40 -14.51 1.11 6.22
C ALA A 40 -13.87 -0.08 6.93
N GLU A 41 -12.93 0.21 7.83
CA GLU A 41 -12.24 -0.77 8.66
C GLU A 41 -13.21 -1.61 9.51
N ASN A 42 -12.77 -2.77 9.94
CA ASN A 42 -13.53 -3.62 10.85
C ASN A 42 -13.69 -2.94 12.21
N ASP A 43 -14.68 -3.40 12.98
CA ASP A 43 -14.94 -2.89 14.33
C ASP A 43 -13.69 -3.00 15.21
N ASN A 44 -13.45 -1.96 16.01
CA ASN A 44 -12.32 -1.85 16.94
C ASN A 44 -10.95 -1.72 16.27
N GLU A 45 -10.91 -1.55 14.96
CA GLU A 45 -9.66 -1.27 14.24
C GLU A 45 -9.43 0.24 14.12
N ILE A 46 -8.16 0.62 13.93
CA ILE A 46 -7.82 2.03 13.69
C ILE A 46 -8.39 2.50 12.36
N SER A 47 -8.63 3.79 12.25
CA SER A 47 -9.20 4.39 11.03
C SER A 47 -8.37 4.03 9.80
N GLY A 48 -9.02 3.49 8.78
CA GLY A 48 -8.37 3.04 7.55
C GLY A 48 -7.58 1.74 7.69
N GLY A 49 -7.67 1.08 8.86
CA GLY A 49 -6.90 -0.13 9.17
C GLY A 49 -7.52 -1.42 8.63
N LYS A 50 -7.30 -2.49 9.37
CA LYS A 50 -7.67 -3.85 8.95
C LYS A 50 -9.13 -3.94 8.53
N GLY A 51 -9.37 -4.54 7.37
CA GLY A 51 -10.69 -4.71 6.78
C GLY A 51 -11.10 -3.58 5.85
N CYS A 52 -10.40 -2.44 5.88
CA CYS A 52 -10.68 -1.35 4.95
C CYS A 52 -10.39 -1.79 3.53
N VAL A 53 -11.32 -1.49 2.61
CA VAL A 53 -11.17 -1.75 1.18
C VAL A 53 -11.18 -0.42 0.45
N ARG A 54 -10.18 -0.19 -0.39
CA ARG A 54 -10.07 1.02 -1.20
C ARG A 54 -9.96 0.67 -2.67
N GLU A 55 -10.55 1.51 -3.51
CA GLU A 55 -10.35 1.44 -4.96
C GLU A 55 -9.19 2.35 -5.34
N VAL A 56 -8.23 1.80 -6.07
CA VAL A 56 -7.07 2.52 -6.56
C VAL A 56 -7.20 2.67 -8.08
N THR A 57 -7.03 3.90 -8.57
CA THR A 57 -7.04 4.18 -10.00
C THR A 57 -5.70 4.79 -10.39
N ILE A 58 -4.98 4.12 -11.27
CA ILE A 58 -3.69 4.56 -11.80
C ILE A 58 -3.79 4.51 -13.31
N LEU A 59 -3.58 5.66 -13.98
CA LEU A 59 -3.84 5.81 -15.41
C LEU A 59 -5.29 5.46 -15.70
N SER A 60 -5.58 4.44 -16.48
CA SER A 60 -6.94 3.98 -16.74
C SER A 60 -7.25 2.65 -16.06
N VAL A 61 -6.39 2.21 -15.14
CA VAL A 61 -6.51 0.92 -14.48
C VAL A 61 -7.09 1.10 -13.08
N ARG A 62 -8.12 0.34 -12.77
CA ARG A 62 -8.77 0.32 -11.44
C ARG A 62 -8.63 -1.05 -10.81
N PHE A 63 -8.33 -1.06 -9.54
CA PHE A 63 -8.30 -2.30 -8.76
C PHE A 63 -8.60 -2.00 -7.30
N LYS A 64 -8.94 -3.04 -6.54
CA LYS A 64 -9.31 -2.90 -5.13
C LYS A 64 -8.22 -3.48 -4.25
N GLU A 65 -7.89 -2.76 -3.19
CA GLU A 65 -6.93 -3.20 -2.18
C GLU A 65 -7.64 -3.32 -0.83
N GLU A 66 -7.34 -4.39 -0.12
CA GLU A 66 -7.82 -4.62 1.24
C GLU A 66 -6.65 -4.53 2.22
N ILE A 67 -6.84 -3.78 3.31
CA ILE A 67 -5.87 -3.73 4.39
C ILE A 67 -6.02 -4.99 5.23
N ILE A 68 -4.96 -5.80 5.28
CA ILE A 68 -4.96 -7.07 6.04
C ILE A 68 -4.49 -6.83 7.46
N HIS A 69 -3.54 -5.92 7.65
CA HIS A 69 -2.94 -5.64 8.94
C HIS A 69 -2.43 -4.20 8.96
N ALA A 70 -2.61 -3.50 10.07
CA ALA A 70 -2.10 -2.14 10.24
C ALA A 70 -1.87 -1.84 11.72
N ASP A 71 -0.62 -1.50 12.06
CA ASP A 71 -0.22 -1.04 13.39
C ASP A 71 1.03 -0.17 13.28
N THR A 72 1.69 0.11 14.40
CA THR A 72 2.92 0.92 14.39
C THR A 72 4.14 0.15 13.90
N ASN A 73 4.04 -1.17 13.68
CA ASN A 73 5.10 -1.98 13.09
C ASN A 73 5.01 -2.05 11.58
N GLY A 74 3.85 -1.76 11.02
CA GLY A 74 3.70 -1.76 9.58
C GLY A 74 2.27 -1.90 9.09
N ILE A 75 2.16 -1.94 7.79
CA ILE A 75 0.89 -2.08 7.07
C ILE A 75 1.06 -3.18 6.03
N GLU A 76 0.09 -4.09 5.98
CA GLU A 76 0.03 -5.12 4.95
C GLU A 76 -1.30 -4.99 4.21
N TYR A 77 -1.23 -5.02 2.88
CA TYR A 77 -2.42 -5.00 2.04
C TYR A 77 -2.33 -6.05 0.94
N ARG A 78 -3.47 -6.39 0.35
CA ARG A 78 -3.54 -7.25 -0.83
C ARG A 78 -4.48 -6.63 -1.85
N VAL A 79 -4.23 -6.91 -3.13
CA VAL A 79 -5.18 -6.59 -4.19
C VAL A 79 -6.21 -7.71 -4.22
N VAL A 80 -7.48 -7.34 -4.13
CA VAL A 80 -8.59 -8.30 -4.09
C VAL A 80 -8.82 -8.95 -5.45
N ASP A 81 -8.61 -8.17 -6.53
CA ASP A 81 -8.83 -8.61 -7.90
C ASP A 81 -7.55 -9.22 -8.49
N ASP A 82 -7.71 -10.07 -9.50
CA ASP A 82 -6.59 -10.67 -10.25
C ASP A 82 -6.09 -9.77 -11.39
N PHE A 83 -6.62 -8.59 -11.52
CA PHE A 83 -6.25 -7.60 -12.53
C PHE A 83 -5.88 -6.27 -11.83
N PRO A 84 -4.82 -5.56 -12.27
CA PRO A 84 -3.97 -5.81 -13.43
C PRO A 84 -2.92 -6.91 -13.20
N VAL A 85 -2.68 -7.28 -11.96
CA VAL A 85 -1.69 -8.31 -11.61
C VAL A 85 -2.33 -9.31 -10.64
N LYS A 86 -1.85 -10.54 -10.66
CA LYS A 86 -2.35 -11.59 -9.79
C LYS A 86 -1.55 -11.64 -8.49
N ALA A 87 -2.23 -12.01 -7.40
CA ALA A 87 -1.62 -12.23 -6.10
C ALA A 87 -0.77 -11.05 -5.62
N HIS A 88 -1.23 -9.82 -5.89
CA HIS A 88 -0.52 -8.61 -5.47
C HIS A 88 -0.67 -8.42 -3.96
N ARG A 89 0.46 -8.34 -3.29
CA ARG A 89 0.53 -8.09 -1.84
C ARG A 89 1.64 -7.09 -1.57
N GLY A 90 1.36 -6.14 -0.68
CA GLY A 90 2.35 -5.17 -0.23
C GLY A 90 2.54 -5.26 1.27
N VAL A 91 3.77 -5.19 1.72
CA VAL A 91 4.13 -5.15 3.13
C VAL A 91 5.02 -3.94 3.36
N ILE A 92 4.55 -3.01 4.18
CA ILE A 92 5.31 -1.83 4.60
C ILE A 92 5.67 -2.05 6.06
N ALA A 93 6.96 -2.08 6.37
CA ALA A 93 7.44 -2.28 7.74
C ALA A 93 8.10 -1.00 8.25
N PHE A 94 7.83 -0.67 9.51
CA PHE A 94 8.38 0.50 10.20
C PHE A 94 9.34 0.03 11.28
N THR A 95 10.59 0.51 11.22
CA THR A 95 11.58 0.26 12.27
C THR A 95 12.05 1.60 12.81
N GLN A 96 11.71 1.89 14.06
CA GLN A 96 12.10 3.15 14.69
C GLN A 96 13.60 3.20 14.93
N GLN A 97 14.21 4.33 14.57
CA GLN A 97 15.60 4.65 14.83
C GLN A 97 15.67 5.90 15.70
N GLU A 98 16.87 6.38 16.04
CA GLU A 98 17.05 7.47 16.99
C GLU A 98 16.26 8.73 16.63
N ASN A 99 16.39 9.21 15.40
CA ASN A 99 15.73 10.44 14.92
C ASN A 99 14.88 10.24 13.68
N SER A 100 14.56 8.99 13.33
CA SER A 100 13.86 8.68 12.10
C SER A 100 13.20 7.31 12.18
N THR A 101 12.43 6.97 11.16
CA THR A 101 11.88 5.62 11.00
C THR A 101 12.42 5.05 9.69
N ASN A 102 12.97 3.85 9.75
CA ASN A 102 13.31 3.11 8.56
C ASN A 102 12.04 2.46 8.01
N VAL A 103 11.67 2.81 6.79
CA VAL A 103 10.50 2.27 6.10
C VAL A 103 10.98 1.31 5.03
N SER A 104 10.57 0.06 5.12
CA SER A 104 10.81 -0.91 4.07
C SER A 104 9.48 -1.26 3.40
N TYR A 105 9.50 -1.36 2.08
CA TYR A 105 8.31 -1.67 1.29
C TYR A 105 8.63 -2.84 0.37
N ARG A 106 7.93 -3.94 0.57
CA ARG A 106 8.06 -5.12 -0.27
C ARG A 106 6.75 -5.40 -0.98
N ILE A 107 6.81 -5.54 -2.29
CA ILE A 107 5.66 -5.83 -3.12
C ILE A 107 5.94 -7.13 -3.86
N THR A 108 5.01 -8.07 -3.76
CA THR A 108 5.06 -9.33 -4.51
C THR A 108 3.80 -9.46 -5.33
N CYS A 109 3.93 -9.91 -6.56
CA CYS A 109 2.78 -10.14 -7.43
C CYS A 109 3.14 -11.10 -8.55
N ARG A 110 2.12 -11.65 -9.20
CA ARG A 110 2.25 -12.40 -10.44
C ARG A 110 1.74 -11.54 -11.57
N ALA A 111 2.65 -11.07 -12.40
CA ALA A 111 2.28 -10.26 -13.54
C ALA A 111 1.82 -11.15 -14.69
N PRO A 112 0.67 -10.84 -15.34
CA PRO A 112 0.39 -11.41 -16.64
C PRO A 112 1.50 -11.04 -17.61
N TRP A 113 1.89 -11.96 -18.49
CA TRP A 113 2.99 -11.77 -19.43
C TRP A 113 2.83 -10.53 -20.32
N TYR A 114 1.60 -10.09 -20.54
CA TYR A 114 1.28 -8.94 -21.41
C TYR A 114 1.42 -7.60 -20.71
N ILE A 115 1.69 -7.57 -19.40
CA ILE A 115 1.91 -6.31 -18.68
C ILE A 115 3.40 -6.00 -18.66
N PRO A 116 3.82 -4.86 -19.25
CA PRO A 116 5.23 -4.49 -19.27
C PRO A 116 5.77 -4.21 -17.87
N ASN A 117 7.05 -4.52 -17.65
CA ASN A 117 7.70 -4.27 -16.36
C ASN A 117 7.68 -2.80 -15.96
N TRP A 118 7.80 -1.88 -16.92
CA TRP A 118 7.77 -0.45 -16.62
C TRP A 118 6.41 -0.02 -16.04
N LEU A 119 5.34 -0.63 -16.51
CA LEU A 119 4.00 -0.35 -15.98
C LEU A 119 3.87 -0.87 -14.55
N LEU A 120 4.37 -2.07 -14.28
CA LEU A 120 4.39 -2.64 -12.94
C LEU A 120 5.19 -1.76 -11.99
N THR A 121 6.36 -1.30 -12.39
CA THR A 121 7.19 -0.42 -11.57
C THR A 121 6.45 0.85 -11.22
N ARG A 122 5.72 1.41 -12.16
CA ARG A 122 4.92 2.62 -11.95
C ARG A 122 3.74 2.40 -11.00
N LEU A 123 3.08 1.25 -11.12
CA LEU A 123 1.96 0.90 -10.24
C LEU A 123 2.42 0.65 -8.81
N LEU A 124 3.68 0.26 -8.63
CA LEU A 124 4.22 -0.16 -7.34
C LEU A 124 5.04 0.93 -6.63
N GLN A 125 5.19 2.08 -7.25
CA GLN A 125 5.91 3.21 -6.63
C GLN A 125 4.99 4.10 -5.82
#